data_784745e71600f8e9fb42539f985fc7af
#
_entry.id   784745e71600f8e9fb42539f985fc7af
#
_cell.length_a   1.000
_cell.length_b   1.000
_cell.length_c   1.000
_cell.angle_alpha   90.00
_cell.angle_beta   90.00
_cell.angle_gamma   90.00
#
_symmetry.space_group_name_H-M   'P 1'
#
loop_
_entity.id
_entity.type
_entity.pdbx_description
1 polymer ?
#
loop_
_entity_poly.entity_id
_entity_poly.type
_entity_poly.pdbx_seq_one_letter_code
_entity_poly.pdbx_strand_id
1 'polypeptide(L)'
;MRGRPRPHAATRIVDRLKLHRRRLRLDGREYTIVGLRPGMDARFSTNHFHGTWHVLSDWRGARLLGRLLWGLAYQRIPGTLVLIDRMFLDPNPFDGEPADPIVLVPVRITALTAQAGRALRRRLPLEETADGTVRWHTPGLDAAVAAWRAKSDRSARPCLWSSAPSGTAGARAGRVGGLMTIAGDPDALREAAVSVHTLGDHAHEGMDYTAIDWPNGEVQVFRDYRQRVSAARVARQEVLAGLTAVPHPDDLRPLIWHRSTEVRRRQRVAPGPHS
;
A
#
# COMPACT_ATOMS: atom_id res chain seq x y z
N MET A 1 2.62 48.65 -8.10
CA MET A 1 3.21 47.45 -7.45
C MET A 1 2.11 46.42 -7.21
N ARG A 2 2.03 45.37 -8.02
CA ARG A 2 1.05 44.30 -7.84
C ARG A 2 1.68 43.21 -6.94
N GLY A 3 1.10 43.00 -5.76
CA GLY A 3 1.59 42.03 -4.78
C GLY A 3 1.54 40.60 -5.35
N ARG A 4 2.64 39.86 -5.20
CA ARG A 4 2.69 38.42 -5.50
C ARG A 4 1.62 37.67 -4.70
N PRO A 5 0.81 36.82 -5.32
CA PRO A 5 -0.16 36.00 -4.58
C PRO A 5 0.58 35.13 -3.57
N ARG A 6 0.15 35.17 -2.30
CA ARG A 6 0.65 34.26 -1.26
C ARG A 6 0.27 32.82 -1.64
N PRO A 7 1.20 31.86 -1.57
CA PRO A 7 0.88 30.46 -1.80
C PRO A 7 -0.20 30.02 -0.80
N HIS A 8 -1.25 29.38 -1.31
CA HIS A 8 -2.34 28.86 -0.49
C HIS A 8 -1.82 27.96 0.64
N ALA A 9 -2.34 28.13 1.85
CA ALA A 9 -1.99 27.34 3.03
C ALA A 9 -2.16 25.81 2.83
N ALA A 10 -3.03 25.39 1.92
CA ALA A 10 -3.24 24.00 1.53
C ALA A 10 -1.98 23.31 0.97
N THR A 11 -1.09 24.04 0.27
CA THR A 11 0.14 23.48 -0.30
C THR A 11 1.19 23.18 0.77
N ARG A 12 1.14 23.83 1.93
CA ARG A 12 2.09 23.61 3.03
C ARG A 12 1.77 22.40 3.93
N ILE A 13 0.54 21.90 3.90
CA ILE A 13 0.12 20.75 4.75
C ILE A 13 0.63 19.44 4.18
N VAL A 14 0.91 19.37 2.90
CA VAL A 14 1.23 18.16 2.15
C VAL A 14 2.64 17.62 2.44
N ASP A 15 3.60 18.48 2.80
CA ASP A 15 5.00 18.08 3.02
C ASP A 15 5.33 17.54 4.42
N ARG A 16 4.37 17.52 5.34
CA ARG A 16 4.63 17.13 6.75
C ARG A 16 3.63 16.11 7.26
N LEU A 17 3.82 14.89 6.83
CA LEU A 17 3.09 13.76 7.36
C LEU A 17 3.54 13.52 8.82
N LYS A 18 2.59 13.46 9.76
CA LYS A 18 2.85 13.10 11.15
C LYS A 18 2.57 11.61 11.35
N LEU A 19 3.55 10.86 11.81
CA LEU A 19 3.47 9.43 12.04
C LEU A 19 3.75 9.09 13.51
N HIS A 20 3.24 7.99 14.00
CA HIS A 20 3.61 7.46 15.31
C HIS A 20 5.00 6.83 15.26
N ARG A 21 5.77 6.98 16.34
CA ARG A 21 7.02 6.26 16.55
C ARG A 21 6.88 5.37 17.77
N ARG A 22 7.35 4.13 17.65
CA ARG A 22 7.48 3.17 18.73
C ARG A 22 8.85 2.51 18.66
N ARG A 23 9.47 2.28 19.82
CA ARG A 23 10.69 1.50 19.92
C ARG A 23 10.33 0.13 20.48
N LEU A 24 10.67 -0.90 19.73
CA LEU A 24 10.38 -2.28 20.11
C LEU A 24 11.65 -3.12 20.07
N ARG A 25 11.83 -3.95 21.10
CA ARG A 25 12.84 -5.00 21.05
C ARG A 25 12.23 -6.27 20.50
N LEU A 26 12.73 -6.69 19.31
CA LEU A 26 12.25 -7.85 18.56
C LEU A 26 13.45 -8.74 18.26
N ASP A 27 13.40 -10.02 18.65
CA ASP A 27 14.47 -10.98 18.41
C ASP A 27 15.86 -10.46 18.87
N GLY A 28 15.90 -9.88 20.07
CA GLY A 28 17.13 -9.34 20.68
C GLY A 28 17.62 -8.00 20.09
N ARG A 29 17.01 -7.48 19.02
CA ARG A 29 17.40 -6.23 18.36
C ARG A 29 16.38 -5.12 18.61
N GLU A 30 16.87 -3.89 18.64
CA GLU A 30 15.99 -2.72 18.72
C GLU A 30 15.53 -2.27 17.35
N TYR A 31 14.23 -1.99 17.26
CA TYR A 31 13.59 -1.45 16.06
C TYR A 31 12.84 -0.17 16.38
N THR A 32 12.95 0.80 15.48
CA THR A 32 12.10 1.99 15.47
C THR A 32 10.97 1.76 14.47
N ILE A 33 9.78 1.50 14.98
CA ILE A 33 8.58 1.28 14.17
C ILE A 33 7.89 2.61 13.95
N VAL A 34 7.81 3.01 12.69
CA VAL A 34 7.05 4.20 12.26
C VAL A 34 5.71 3.74 11.71
N GLY A 35 4.62 4.12 12.35
CA GLY A 35 3.27 3.70 12.00
C GLY A 35 2.36 4.86 11.64
N LEU A 36 1.30 4.57 10.89
CA LEU A 36 0.25 5.53 10.56
C LEU A 36 -0.50 5.96 11.83
N ARG A 37 -1.05 7.17 11.79
CA ARG A 37 -1.86 7.69 12.90
C ARG A 37 -3.35 7.44 12.65
N PRO A 38 -4.14 7.18 13.71
CA PRO A 38 -5.60 7.13 13.59
C PRO A 38 -6.15 8.37 12.87
N GLY A 39 -7.23 8.20 12.11
CA GLY A 39 -7.85 9.28 11.33
C GLY A 39 -7.27 9.49 9.93
N MET A 40 -6.24 8.78 9.52
CA MET A 40 -5.79 8.76 8.11
C MET A 40 -6.79 7.95 7.27
N ASP A 41 -7.23 8.53 6.15
CA ASP A 41 -8.27 7.97 5.28
C ASP A 41 -7.75 6.94 4.25
N ALA A 42 -6.45 6.67 4.23
CA ALA A 42 -5.88 5.66 3.37
C ALA A 42 -6.18 4.25 3.89
N ARG A 43 -6.57 3.35 2.99
CA ARG A 43 -6.81 1.94 3.26
C ARG A 43 -6.03 1.10 2.27
N PHE A 44 -5.57 -0.05 2.74
CA PHE A 44 -4.75 -0.97 1.95
C PHE A 44 -5.30 -2.38 2.09
N SER A 45 -4.97 -3.20 1.14
CA SER A 45 -5.13 -4.64 1.22
C SER A 45 -3.90 -5.32 0.66
N THR A 46 -3.73 -6.59 0.95
CA THR A 46 -2.69 -7.44 0.35
C THR A 46 -3.30 -8.66 -0.29
N ASN A 47 -2.67 -9.14 -1.34
CA ASN A 47 -3.02 -10.37 -2.02
C ASN A 47 -1.74 -11.10 -2.44
N HIS A 48 -1.80 -12.44 -2.48
CA HIS A 48 -0.78 -13.25 -3.12
C HIS A 48 -1.47 -14.13 -4.15
N PHE A 49 -1.19 -13.87 -5.43
CA PHE A 49 -1.84 -14.53 -6.54
C PHE A 49 -0.86 -14.80 -7.67
N HIS A 50 -0.85 -16.04 -8.20
CA HIS A 50 0.08 -16.48 -9.24
C HIS A 50 1.57 -16.19 -8.94
N GLY A 51 1.98 -16.35 -7.69
CA GLY A 51 3.36 -16.10 -7.25
C GLY A 51 3.71 -14.63 -7.02
N THR A 52 2.80 -13.69 -7.31
CA THR A 52 3.00 -12.26 -7.17
C THR A 52 2.31 -11.72 -5.92
N TRP A 53 3.04 -10.91 -5.14
CA TRP A 53 2.49 -10.14 -4.03
C TRP A 53 1.91 -8.83 -4.54
N HIS A 54 0.70 -8.51 -4.10
CA HIS A 54 0.03 -7.27 -4.45
C HIS A 54 -0.24 -6.43 -3.20
N VAL A 55 0.05 -5.14 -3.29
CA VAL A 55 -0.52 -4.13 -2.40
C VAL A 55 -1.63 -3.44 -3.16
N LEU A 56 -2.84 -3.49 -2.62
CA LEU A 56 -4.07 -3.03 -3.26
C LEU A 56 -4.61 -1.82 -2.49
N SER A 57 -5.06 -0.79 -3.21
CA SER A 57 -5.59 0.42 -2.57
C SER A 57 -6.42 1.26 -3.55
N ASP A 58 -6.78 2.47 -3.13
CA ASP A 58 -7.19 3.57 -4.00
C ASP A 58 -5.99 4.52 -4.27
N TRP A 59 -6.21 5.56 -5.06
CA TRP A 59 -5.19 6.57 -5.36
C TRP A 59 -4.66 7.31 -4.12
N ARG A 60 -5.47 7.43 -3.04
CA ARG A 60 -5.05 8.06 -1.78
C ARG A 60 -4.03 7.21 -1.06
N GLY A 61 -4.29 5.89 -1.02
CA GLY A 61 -3.33 4.93 -0.47
C GLY A 61 -2.05 4.89 -1.28
N ALA A 62 -2.12 4.89 -2.61
CA ALA A 62 -0.93 4.93 -3.45
C ALA A 62 -0.08 6.18 -3.20
N ARG A 63 -0.70 7.36 -3.12
CA ARG A 63 0.02 8.60 -2.78
C ARG A 63 0.65 8.56 -1.39
N LEU A 64 -0.05 8.00 -0.40
CA LEU A 64 0.52 7.81 0.92
C LEU A 64 1.69 6.82 0.90
N LEU A 65 1.53 5.67 0.25
CA LEU A 65 2.59 4.65 0.13
C LEU A 65 3.83 5.22 -0.55
N GLY A 66 3.66 5.96 -1.64
CA GLY A 66 4.77 6.66 -2.31
C GLY A 66 5.51 7.63 -1.38
N ARG A 67 4.80 8.41 -0.56
CA ARG A 67 5.41 9.29 0.46
C ARG A 67 6.14 8.52 1.55
N LEU A 68 5.59 7.38 1.98
CA LEU A 68 6.23 6.54 2.98
C LEU A 68 7.54 5.96 2.45
N LEU A 69 7.53 5.42 1.23
CA LEU A 69 8.72 4.89 0.54
C LEU A 69 9.77 5.97 0.34
N TRP A 70 9.37 7.15 -0.16
CA TRP A 70 10.29 8.27 -0.39
C TRP A 70 10.99 8.73 0.88
N GLY A 71 10.23 9.00 1.94
CA GLY A 71 10.80 9.41 3.23
C GLY A 71 11.64 8.30 3.88
N LEU A 72 11.30 7.02 3.63
CA LEU A 72 12.08 5.88 4.11
C LEU A 72 13.46 5.80 3.44
N ALA A 73 13.56 6.16 2.17
CA ALA A 73 14.84 6.21 1.44
C ALA A 73 15.89 7.15 2.06
N TYR A 74 15.44 8.14 2.84
CA TYR A 74 16.31 9.12 3.51
C TYR A 74 16.55 8.81 4.99
N GLN A 75 16.03 7.71 5.50
CA GLN A 75 16.26 7.32 6.90
C GLN A 75 17.73 6.92 7.13
N ARG A 76 18.24 7.35 8.30
CA ARG A 76 19.63 7.08 8.70
C ARG A 76 19.74 6.32 10.03
N ILE A 77 18.63 6.23 10.75
CA ILE A 77 18.60 5.55 12.07
C ILE A 77 18.49 4.05 11.83
N PRO A 78 19.49 3.25 12.24
CA PRO A 78 19.43 1.80 12.10
C PRO A 78 18.20 1.20 12.81
N GLY A 79 17.69 0.10 12.24
CA GLY A 79 16.50 -0.57 12.78
C GLY A 79 15.18 0.16 12.50
N THR A 80 15.19 1.27 11.73
CA THR A 80 13.94 1.94 11.36
C THR A 80 13.20 1.17 10.28
N LEU A 81 11.89 0.99 10.46
CA LEU A 81 10.97 0.47 9.45
C LEU A 81 9.63 1.18 9.54
N VAL A 82 8.83 1.12 8.46
CA VAL A 82 7.46 1.62 8.43
C VAL A 82 6.50 0.43 8.48
N LEU A 83 5.48 0.53 9.35
CA LEU A 83 4.42 -0.45 9.49
C LEU A 83 3.08 0.17 9.10
N ILE A 84 2.37 -0.51 8.19
CA ILE A 84 0.94 -0.30 7.93
C ILE A 84 0.20 -1.42 8.67
N ASP A 85 -0.35 -1.07 9.83
CA ASP A 85 -0.99 -2.00 10.76
C ASP A 85 -2.44 -2.30 10.37
N ARG A 86 -3.01 -3.32 11.00
CA ARG A 86 -4.36 -3.86 10.75
C ARG A 86 -5.47 -2.82 10.69
N MET A 87 -5.37 -1.75 11.50
CA MET A 87 -6.38 -0.67 11.48
C MET A 87 -6.46 0.09 10.15
N PHE A 88 -5.45 -0.04 9.28
CA PHE A 88 -5.39 0.56 7.94
C PHE A 88 -5.57 -0.48 6.83
N LEU A 89 -5.85 -1.73 7.20
CA LEU A 89 -6.02 -2.81 6.25
C LEU A 89 -7.50 -3.16 6.11
N ASP A 90 -7.90 -3.30 4.87
CA ASP A 90 -9.18 -3.89 4.48
C ASP A 90 -8.95 -5.34 4.01
N PRO A 91 -9.98 -6.18 4.03
CA PRO A 91 -9.93 -7.46 3.35
C PRO A 91 -9.63 -7.31 1.87
N ASN A 92 -9.08 -8.36 1.27
CA ASN A 92 -8.79 -8.42 -0.16
C ASN A 92 -10.05 -8.09 -0.99
N PRO A 93 -9.98 -7.13 -1.93
CA PRO A 93 -11.12 -6.69 -2.74
C PRO A 93 -11.61 -7.73 -3.75
N PHE A 94 -10.93 -8.87 -3.89
CA PHE A 94 -11.33 -9.94 -4.79
C PHE A 94 -12.06 -11.08 -4.07
N ASP A 95 -11.54 -11.53 -2.94
CA ASP A 95 -12.04 -12.72 -2.22
C ASP A 95 -12.40 -12.48 -0.75
N GLY A 96 -12.21 -11.23 -0.26
CA GLY A 96 -12.54 -10.88 1.12
C GLY A 96 -11.62 -11.53 2.17
N GLU A 97 -10.48 -12.10 1.79
CA GLU A 97 -9.50 -12.62 2.74
C GLU A 97 -8.87 -11.49 3.57
N PRO A 98 -8.57 -11.74 4.86
CA PRO A 98 -7.84 -10.78 5.68
C PRO A 98 -6.47 -10.45 5.07
N ALA A 99 -6.13 -9.17 4.99
CA ALA A 99 -4.83 -8.72 4.50
C ALA A 99 -3.71 -8.98 5.51
N ASP A 100 -2.51 -9.31 5.03
CA ASP A 100 -1.30 -9.31 5.83
C ASP A 100 -0.84 -7.86 6.12
N PRO A 101 -0.36 -7.56 7.34
CA PRO A 101 0.25 -6.26 7.63
C PRO A 101 1.45 -5.98 6.73
N ILE A 102 1.62 -4.71 6.34
CA ILE A 102 2.66 -4.31 5.37
C ILE A 102 3.82 -3.64 6.11
N VAL A 103 5.03 -4.06 5.81
CA VAL A 103 6.27 -3.50 6.37
C VAL A 103 7.18 -3.00 5.25
N LEU A 104 7.59 -1.73 5.32
CA LEU A 104 8.56 -1.14 4.42
C LEU A 104 9.93 -1.13 5.09
N VAL A 105 10.95 -1.66 4.41
CA VAL A 105 12.27 -1.93 5.01
C VAL A 105 13.39 -1.27 4.19
N PRO A 106 14.14 -0.31 4.76
CA PRO A 106 15.34 0.26 4.13
C PRO A 106 16.53 -0.68 4.39
N VAL A 107 16.86 -1.55 3.45
CA VAL A 107 17.79 -2.68 3.64
C VAL A 107 19.22 -2.27 4.02
N ARG A 108 19.63 -1.05 3.71
CA ARG A 108 20.98 -0.56 4.08
C ARG A 108 21.17 -0.36 5.57
N ILE A 109 20.09 -0.09 6.31
CA ILE A 109 20.15 0.27 7.74
C ILE A 109 19.29 -0.65 8.62
N THR A 110 18.47 -1.50 8.01
CA THR A 110 17.52 -2.35 8.75
C THR A 110 17.52 -3.76 8.18
N ALA A 111 17.86 -4.74 9.02
CA ALA A 111 17.70 -6.15 8.70
C ALA A 111 16.47 -6.68 9.45
N LEU A 112 15.40 -7.00 8.72
CA LEU A 112 14.20 -7.63 9.26
C LEU A 112 14.33 -9.16 9.11
N THR A 113 14.63 -9.86 10.22
CA THR A 113 14.67 -11.32 10.25
C THR A 113 13.26 -11.92 10.26
N ALA A 114 13.11 -13.17 9.85
CA ALA A 114 11.83 -13.89 9.95
C ALA A 114 11.36 -14.01 11.42
N GLN A 115 12.28 -14.14 12.37
CA GLN A 115 11.96 -14.16 13.81
C GLN A 115 11.45 -12.82 14.30
N ALA A 116 12.13 -11.71 13.94
CA ALA A 116 11.69 -10.36 14.27
C ALA A 116 10.33 -10.05 13.61
N GLY A 117 10.10 -10.48 12.37
CA GLY A 117 8.81 -10.38 11.70
C GLY A 117 7.71 -11.13 12.44
N ARG A 118 7.94 -12.38 12.83
CA ARG A 118 6.98 -13.15 13.65
C ARG A 118 6.71 -12.49 15.00
N ALA A 119 7.75 -11.98 15.66
CA ALA A 119 7.63 -11.29 16.93
C ALA A 119 6.81 -9.99 16.80
N LEU A 120 7.02 -9.23 15.72
CA LEU A 120 6.23 -8.04 15.42
C LEU A 120 4.76 -8.43 15.14
N ARG A 121 4.52 -9.42 14.27
CA ARG A 121 3.15 -9.87 13.93
C ARG A 121 2.32 -10.28 15.14
N ARG A 122 2.94 -10.96 16.14
CA ARG A 122 2.25 -11.34 17.39
C ARG A 122 1.82 -10.17 18.26
N ARG A 123 2.48 -9.01 18.11
CA ARG A 123 2.14 -7.78 18.85
C ARG A 123 1.11 -6.90 18.15
N LEU A 124 0.66 -7.28 16.94
CA LEU A 124 -0.30 -6.50 16.18
C LEU A 124 -1.76 -6.81 16.60
N PRO A 125 -2.63 -5.79 16.67
CA PRO A 125 -2.34 -4.37 16.49
C PRO A 125 -1.43 -3.81 17.60
N LEU A 126 -0.64 -2.77 17.27
CA LEU A 126 0.19 -2.11 18.27
C LEU A 126 -0.70 -1.22 19.17
N GLU A 127 -1.19 -1.80 20.26
CA GLU A 127 -2.08 -1.13 21.23
C GLU A 127 -1.31 -0.19 22.16
N GLU A 128 -0.01 -0.39 22.32
CA GLU A 128 0.83 0.44 23.17
C GLU A 128 0.84 1.89 22.71
N THR A 129 0.83 2.80 23.69
CA THR A 129 0.96 4.23 23.42
C THR A 129 2.24 4.50 22.63
N ALA A 130 2.15 5.34 21.61
CA ALA A 130 3.33 5.70 20.84
C ALA A 130 4.34 6.47 21.69
N ASP A 131 5.63 6.14 21.58
CA ASP A 131 6.73 6.84 22.27
C ASP A 131 6.88 8.29 21.80
N GLY A 132 6.26 8.63 20.68
CA GLY A 132 6.29 9.96 20.14
C GLY A 132 5.76 10.06 18.71
N THR A 133 5.91 11.26 18.17
CA THR A 133 5.52 11.59 16.80
C THR A 133 6.75 11.88 15.95
N VAL A 134 6.79 11.30 14.77
CA VAL A 134 7.79 11.64 13.73
C VAL A 134 7.13 12.56 12.71
N ARG A 135 7.82 13.65 12.37
CA ARG A 135 7.50 14.43 11.17
C ARG A 135 8.19 13.75 9.99
N TRP A 136 7.38 13.16 9.13
CA TRP A 136 7.85 12.46 7.95
C TRP A 136 8.02 13.44 6.81
N HIS A 137 9.25 13.65 6.37
CA HIS A 137 9.58 14.62 5.33
C HIS A 137 9.77 13.90 3.99
N THR A 138 9.31 14.53 2.93
CA THR A 138 9.43 14.04 1.55
C THR A 138 10.05 15.07 0.61
N PRO A 139 11.24 15.62 0.95
CA PRO A 139 11.85 16.69 0.16
C PRO A 139 12.15 16.17 -1.25
N GLY A 140 11.75 16.94 -2.25
CA GLY A 140 12.01 16.63 -3.66
C GLY A 140 11.06 15.62 -4.30
N LEU A 141 10.14 14.99 -3.57
CA LEU A 141 9.18 14.03 -4.15
C LEU A 141 8.32 14.70 -5.22
N ASP A 142 7.74 15.87 -4.94
CA ASP A 142 6.87 16.56 -5.90
C ASP A 142 7.61 16.93 -7.19
N ALA A 143 8.88 17.35 -7.07
CA ALA A 143 9.73 17.63 -8.23
C ALA A 143 10.04 16.34 -9.03
N ALA A 144 10.34 15.24 -8.35
CA ALA A 144 10.59 13.94 -8.99
C ALA A 144 9.34 13.41 -9.72
N VAL A 145 8.16 13.54 -9.09
CA VAL A 145 6.87 13.18 -9.71
C VAL A 145 6.57 14.06 -10.91
N ALA A 146 6.79 15.38 -10.82
CA ALA A 146 6.61 16.30 -11.94
C ALA A 146 7.54 15.95 -13.13
N ALA A 147 8.82 15.66 -12.85
CA ALA A 147 9.77 15.24 -13.87
C ALA A 147 9.36 13.91 -14.52
N TRP A 148 8.87 12.96 -13.74
CA TRP A 148 8.37 11.69 -14.24
C TRP A 148 7.16 11.89 -15.18
N ARG A 149 6.17 12.68 -14.78
CA ARG A 149 5.00 13.03 -15.60
C ARG A 149 5.41 13.68 -16.92
N ALA A 150 6.29 14.68 -16.86
CA ALA A 150 6.78 15.36 -18.07
C ALA A 150 7.55 14.45 -19.02
N LYS A 151 8.16 13.38 -18.53
CA LYS A 151 8.79 12.34 -19.35
C LYS A 151 7.74 11.39 -19.95
N SER A 152 6.75 10.99 -19.19
CA SER A 152 5.67 10.09 -19.60
C SER A 152 4.77 10.73 -20.66
N ASP A 153 4.45 12.03 -20.54
CA ASP A 153 3.64 12.75 -21.54
C ASP A 153 4.37 12.89 -22.88
N ARG A 154 5.71 12.92 -22.89
CA ARG A 154 6.52 12.99 -24.14
C ARG A 154 6.72 11.65 -24.81
N SER A 155 6.63 10.58 -24.06
CA SER A 155 6.70 9.23 -24.62
C SER A 155 5.29 8.82 -24.99
N ALA A 156 4.96 8.78 -26.28
CA ALA A 156 3.73 8.15 -26.77
C ALA A 156 3.62 6.80 -26.03
N ARG A 157 2.55 6.63 -25.24
CA ARG A 157 2.35 5.53 -24.27
C ARG A 157 3.00 4.24 -24.75
N PRO A 158 4.00 3.70 -24.02
CA PRO A 158 4.35 2.31 -24.23
C PRO A 158 3.10 1.49 -23.87
N CYS A 159 2.77 0.56 -24.73
CA CYS A 159 1.73 -0.43 -24.46
C CYS A 159 1.91 -0.96 -23.03
N LEU A 160 0.83 -1.11 -22.30
CA LEU A 160 0.71 -1.55 -20.90
C LEU A 160 1.56 -2.80 -20.49
N TRP A 161 2.27 -3.40 -21.43
CA TRP A 161 3.09 -4.62 -21.31
C TRP A 161 4.59 -4.37 -21.45
N SER A 162 5.06 -3.13 -21.62
CA SER A 162 6.43 -2.85 -22.08
C SER A 162 7.38 -2.21 -21.08
N SER A 163 7.06 -2.09 -19.81
CA SER A 163 8.02 -1.60 -18.82
C SER A 163 8.25 -2.59 -17.70
N ALA A 164 8.86 -3.72 -18.02
CA ALA A 164 9.73 -4.36 -17.04
C ALA A 164 10.80 -3.31 -16.66
N PRO A 165 10.96 -2.95 -15.38
CA PRO A 165 12.00 -2.03 -14.97
C PRO A 165 13.34 -2.60 -15.41
N SER A 166 14.13 -1.79 -16.12
CA SER A 166 15.47 -2.16 -16.56
C SER A 166 16.28 -2.56 -15.33
N GLY A 167 16.69 -3.80 -15.27
CA GLY A 167 17.46 -4.58 -14.33
C GLY A 167 18.49 -3.96 -13.38
N THR A 168 18.18 -2.89 -12.70
CA THR A 168 18.89 -2.45 -11.50
C THR A 168 18.13 -2.98 -10.30
N ALA A 169 18.85 -3.43 -9.26
CA ALA A 169 18.32 -4.05 -8.07
C ALA A 169 17.16 -3.22 -7.45
N GLY A 170 15.96 -3.50 -7.92
CA GLY A 170 14.73 -2.81 -7.51
C GLY A 170 14.38 -3.08 -6.07
N ALA A 171 13.33 -2.44 -5.60
CA ALA A 171 12.71 -2.83 -4.34
C ALA A 171 12.22 -4.29 -4.46
N ARG A 172 12.28 -5.05 -3.37
CA ARG A 172 11.84 -6.46 -3.33
C ARG A 172 10.54 -6.57 -2.56
N ALA A 173 9.59 -7.29 -3.13
CA ALA A 173 8.35 -7.66 -2.48
C ALA A 173 8.40 -9.11 -2.00
N GLY A 174 7.80 -9.40 -0.85
CA GLY A 174 7.79 -10.76 -0.33
C GLY A 174 7.08 -10.87 1.02
N ARG A 175 7.24 -12.00 1.68
CA ARG A 175 6.68 -12.25 3.00
C ARG A 175 7.74 -12.63 4.00
N VAL A 176 7.87 -11.87 5.08
CA VAL A 176 8.84 -12.12 6.16
C VAL A 176 8.10 -12.26 7.49
N GLY A 177 8.15 -13.44 8.09
CA GLY A 177 7.51 -13.71 9.38
C GLY A 177 5.99 -13.51 9.40
N GLY A 178 5.32 -13.64 8.24
CA GLY A 178 3.88 -13.45 8.09
C GLY A 178 3.47 -11.98 7.87
N LEU A 179 4.42 -11.12 7.55
CA LEU A 179 4.20 -9.74 7.16
C LEU A 179 4.52 -9.60 5.66
N MET A 180 3.66 -8.92 4.90
CA MET A 180 4.01 -8.50 3.54
C MET A 180 5.10 -7.43 3.63
N THR A 181 6.17 -7.57 2.86
CA THR A 181 7.32 -6.64 2.94
C THR A 181 7.61 -6.03 1.57
N ILE A 182 7.92 -4.72 1.59
CA ILE A 182 8.58 -4.02 0.49
C ILE A 182 9.93 -3.57 1.03
N ALA A 183 11.02 -4.11 0.49
CA ALA A 183 12.37 -3.88 0.97
C ALA A 183 13.26 -3.36 -0.16
N GLY A 184 14.06 -2.33 0.08
CA GLY A 184 14.91 -1.76 -0.95
C GLY A 184 16.03 -0.89 -0.39
N ASP A 185 17.04 -0.64 -1.21
CA ASP A 185 18.00 0.41 -0.96
C ASP A 185 17.38 1.80 -1.23
N PRO A 186 18.08 2.90 -0.90
CA PRO A 186 17.51 4.23 -1.06
C PRO A 186 17.11 4.58 -2.50
N ASP A 187 17.84 4.11 -3.52
CA ASP A 187 17.54 4.42 -4.92
C ASP A 187 16.31 3.66 -5.39
N ALA A 188 16.24 2.36 -5.08
CA ALA A 188 15.10 1.52 -5.37
C ALA A 188 13.83 2.00 -4.67
N LEU A 189 13.93 2.42 -3.40
CA LEU A 189 12.79 2.98 -2.67
C LEU A 189 12.31 4.32 -3.26
N ARG A 190 13.22 5.17 -3.79
CA ARG A 190 12.82 6.42 -4.46
C ARG A 190 12.14 6.16 -5.80
N GLU A 191 12.65 5.23 -6.59
CA GLU A 191 12.06 4.83 -7.86
C GLU A 191 10.65 4.27 -7.65
N ALA A 192 10.51 3.30 -6.76
CA ALA A 192 9.22 2.75 -6.36
C ALA A 192 8.27 3.84 -5.82
N ALA A 193 8.77 4.78 -5.04
CA ALA A 193 7.98 5.88 -4.50
C ALA A 193 7.35 6.75 -5.57
N VAL A 194 8.09 7.12 -6.62
CA VAL A 194 7.58 7.93 -7.73
C VAL A 194 6.56 7.15 -8.54
N SER A 195 6.87 5.91 -8.92
CA SER A 195 5.97 5.06 -9.69
C SER A 195 4.65 4.82 -8.95
N VAL A 196 4.72 4.48 -7.66
CA VAL A 196 3.52 4.25 -6.82
C VAL A 196 2.74 5.54 -6.59
N HIS A 197 3.43 6.69 -6.35
CA HIS A 197 2.75 7.97 -6.09
C HIS A 197 1.93 8.46 -7.28
N THR A 198 2.30 8.10 -8.50
CA THR A 198 1.62 8.51 -9.74
C THR A 198 0.47 7.60 -10.13
N LEU A 199 0.30 6.47 -9.43
CA LEU A 199 -0.85 5.58 -9.69
C LEU A 199 -2.18 6.30 -9.44
N GLY A 200 -3.12 6.03 -10.33
CA GLY A 200 -4.45 6.63 -10.32
C GLY A 200 -4.52 7.99 -11.04
N ASP A 201 -3.41 8.56 -11.49
CA ASP A 201 -3.42 9.74 -12.36
C ASP A 201 -4.05 9.41 -13.72
N HIS A 202 -3.95 8.16 -14.15
CA HIS A 202 -4.43 7.64 -15.44
C HIS A 202 -5.44 6.49 -15.33
N ALA A 203 -6.08 6.30 -14.18
CA ALA A 203 -7.05 5.22 -13.96
C ALA A 203 -8.35 5.39 -14.77
N HIS A 204 -8.24 5.59 -16.08
CA HIS A 204 -9.38 5.78 -16.97
C HIS A 204 -10.27 4.53 -17.05
N GLU A 205 -9.68 3.34 -16.89
CA GLU A 205 -10.37 2.05 -16.96
C GLU A 205 -10.74 1.47 -15.58
N GLY A 206 -10.62 2.26 -14.52
CA GLY A 206 -10.97 1.83 -13.16
C GLY A 206 -9.84 1.14 -12.39
N MET A 207 -8.72 0.80 -13.03
CA MET A 207 -7.52 0.22 -12.41
C MET A 207 -6.26 0.82 -13.02
N ASP A 208 -5.22 0.96 -12.16
CA ASP A 208 -3.86 1.30 -12.56
C ASP A 208 -2.88 0.50 -11.70
N TYR A 209 -1.68 0.21 -12.21
CA TYR A 209 -0.70 -0.59 -11.46
C TYR A 209 0.75 -0.28 -11.83
N THR A 210 1.67 -0.63 -10.95
CA THR A 210 3.11 -0.61 -11.21
C THR A 210 3.79 -1.80 -10.56
N ALA A 211 4.73 -2.41 -11.28
CA ALA A 211 5.62 -3.41 -10.71
C ALA A 211 6.65 -2.71 -9.81
N ILE A 212 6.91 -3.29 -8.64
CA ILE A 212 7.98 -2.88 -7.72
C ILE A 212 9.07 -3.94 -7.61
N ASP A 213 8.76 -5.17 -7.96
CA ASP A 213 9.66 -6.34 -7.95
C ASP A 213 9.14 -7.37 -8.95
N TRP A 214 9.29 -7.12 -10.25
CA TRP A 214 8.79 -8.04 -11.27
C TRP A 214 9.57 -9.37 -11.28
N PRO A 215 8.89 -10.53 -11.30
CA PRO A 215 7.43 -10.75 -11.27
C PRO A 215 6.82 -10.85 -9.86
N ASN A 216 7.58 -10.61 -8.79
CA ASN A 216 7.22 -11.00 -7.43
C ASN A 216 6.31 -9.98 -6.71
N GLY A 217 6.24 -8.72 -7.19
CA GLY A 217 5.51 -7.70 -6.46
C GLY A 217 5.00 -6.53 -7.28
N GLU A 218 3.76 -6.15 -7.01
CA GLU A 218 3.03 -5.04 -7.65
C GLU A 218 2.27 -4.20 -6.65
N VAL A 219 2.06 -2.93 -6.99
CA VAL A 219 1.05 -2.07 -6.35
C VAL A 219 -0.04 -1.79 -7.36
N GLN A 220 -1.29 -2.04 -6.98
CA GLN A 220 -2.46 -1.82 -7.82
C GLN A 220 -3.42 -0.87 -7.14
N VAL A 221 -4.02 0.05 -7.90
CA VAL A 221 -5.05 0.96 -7.42
C VAL A 221 -6.34 0.77 -8.19
N PHE A 222 -7.46 0.88 -7.47
CA PHE A 222 -8.79 0.77 -8.04
C PHE A 222 -9.58 2.04 -7.71
N ARG A 223 -10.25 2.60 -8.72
CA ARG A 223 -11.14 3.75 -8.54
C ARG A 223 -12.30 3.42 -7.58
N ASP A 224 -12.79 2.19 -7.65
CA ASP A 224 -13.90 1.66 -6.86
C ASP A 224 -13.42 0.73 -5.71
N TYR A 225 -12.19 0.94 -5.19
CA TYR A 225 -11.55 0.08 -4.19
C TYR A 225 -12.47 -0.27 -3.01
N ARG A 226 -13.07 0.73 -2.37
CA ARG A 226 -13.93 0.53 -1.20
C ARG A 226 -15.20 -0.25 -1.53
N GLN A 227 -15.76 -0.04 -2.72
CA GLN A 227 -16.92 -0.79 -3.19
C GLN A 227 -16.56 -2.25 -3.44
N ARG A 228 -15.37 -2.52 -4.02
CA ARG A 228 -14.86 -3.89 -4.22
C ARG A 228 -14.66 -4.60 -2.88
N VAL A 229 -14.02 -3.95 -1.91
CA VAL A 229 -13.83 -4.50 -0.55
C VAL A 229 -15.17 -4.84 0.10
N SER A 230 -16.15 -3.91 0.04
CA SER A 230 -17.48 -4.15 0.59
C SER A 230 -18.18 -5.33 -0.08
N ALA A 231 -18.15 -5.39 -1.40
CA ALA A 231 -18.76 -6.49 -2.15
C ALA A 231 -18.09 -7.85 -1.88
N ALA A 232 -16.75 -7.88 -1.83
CA ALA A 232 -16.00 -9.09 -1.53
C ALA A 232 -16.29 -9.62 -0.11
N ARG A 233 -16.41 -8.71 0.87
CA ARG A 233 -16.78 -9.08 2.25
C ARG A 233 -18.16 -9.75 2.31
N VAL A 234 -19.16 -9.14 1.67
CA VAL A 234 -20.52 -9.69 1.61
C VAL A 234 -20.52 -11.01 0.87
N ALA A 235 -19.88 -11.07 -0.30
CA ALA A 235 -19.80 -12.29 -1.10
C ALA A 235 -19.16 -13.46 -0.33
N ARG A 236 -18.05 -13.18 0.38
CA ARG A 236 -17.40 -14.19 1.21
C ARG A 236 -18.30 -14.70 2.32
N GLN A 237 -19.02 -13.84 3.00
CA GLN A 237 -19.98 -14.23 4.04
C GLN A 237 -21.11 -15.08 3.47
N GLU A 238 -21.71 -14.67 2.34
CA GLU A 238 -22.79 -15.43 1.69
C GLU A 238 -22.32 -16.80 1.19
N VAL A 239 -21.14 -16.89 0.57
CA VAL A 239 -20.58 -18.15 0.10
C VAL A 239 -20.27 -19.09 1.26
N LEU A 240 -19.57 -18.62 2.29
CA LEU A 240 -19.22 -19.45 3.44
C LEU A 240 -20.45 -19.92 4.24
N ALA A 241 -21.52 -19.12 4.32
CA ALA A 241 -22.77 -19.51 4.97
C ALA A 241 -23.52 -20.62 4.22
N GLY A 242 -23.30 -20.74 2.90
CA GLY A 242 -23.92 -21.79 2.08
C GLY A 242 -23.11 -23.10 2.01
N LEU A 243 -21.91 -23.16 2.59
CA LEU A 243 -21.03 -24.33 2.53
C LEU A 243 -21.10 -25.15 3.82
N THR A 244 -21.18 -26.46 3.68
CA THR A 244 -21.10 -27.43 4.81
C THR A 244 -19.66 -27.62 5.29
N ALA A 245 -18.67 -27.44 4.40
CA ALA A 245 -17.24 -27.49 4.70
C ALA A 245 -16.52 -26.45 3.86
N VAL A 246 -15.49 -25.80 4.43
CA VAL A 246 -14.71 -24.79 3.70
C VAL A 246 -13.76 -25.51 2.74
N PRO A 247 -13.88 -25.30 1.42
CA PRO A 247 -13.02 -25.92 0.43
C PRO A 247 -11.61 -25.32 0.46
N HIS A 248 -10.71 -25.90 -0.35
CA HIS A 248 -9.37 -25.30 -0.53
C HIS A 248 -9.47 -23.84 -1.02
N PRO A 249 -8.56 -22.96 -0.62
CA PRO A 249 -8.60 -21.54 -1.03
C PRO A 249 -8.71 -21.33 -2.55
N ASP A 250 -8.07 -22.17 -3.35
CA ASP A 250 -8.11 -22.05 -4.82
C ASP A 250 -9.50 -22.37 -5.40
N ASP A 251 -10.27 -23.24 -4.74
CA ASP A 251 -11.65 -23.56 -5.11
C ASP A 251 -12.63 -22.51 -4.57
N LEU A 252 -12.33 -21.94 -3.41
CA LEU A 252 -13.16 -20.93 -2.76
C LEU A 252 -13.12 -19.59 -3.48
N ARG A 253 -11.95 -19.16 -3.95
CA ARG A 253 -11.76 -17.87 -4.60
C ARG A 253 -12.68 -17.65 -5.81
N PRO A 254 -12.80 -18.57 -6.78
CA PRO A 254 -13.70 -18.39 -7.92
C PRO A 254 -15.16 -18.20 -7.50
N LEU A 255 -15.62 -18.92 -6.47
CA LEU A 255 -16.99 -18.81 -5.96
C LEU A 255 -17.25 -17.40 -5.39
N ILE A 256 -16.29 -16.86 -4.61
CA ILE A 256 -16.40 -15.53 -4.05
C ILE A 256 -16.32 -14.46 -5.15
N TRP A 257 -15.47 -14.61 -6.15
CA TRP A 257 -15.38 -13.67 -7.27
C TRP A 257 -16.67 -13.57 -8.06
N HIS A 258 -17.26 -14.71 -8.39
CA HIS A 258 -18.55 -14.77 -9.05
C HIS A 258 -19.62 -14.06 -8.21
N ARG A 259 -19.72 -14.42 -6.94
CA ARG A 259 -20.67 -13.81 -6.00
C ARG A 259 -20.46 -12.32 -5.79
N SER A 260 -19.21 -11.87 -5.69
CA SER A 260 -18.85 -10.43 -5.58
C SER A 260 -19.34 -9.63 -6.80
N THR A 261 -19.30 -10.21 -7.99
CA THR A 261 -19.83 -9.59 -9.20
C THR A 261 -21.34 -9.38 -9.13
N GLU A 262 -22.08 -10.36 -8.62
CA GLU A 262 -23.53 -10.25 -8.41
C GLU A 262 -23.88 -9.23 -7.32
N VAL A 263 -23.12 -9.20 -6.22
CA VAL A 263 -23.31 -8.22 -5.14
C VAL A 263 -23.13 -6.81 -5.68
N ARG A 264 -22.08 -6.56 -6.48
CA ARG A 264 -21.85 -5.25 -7.12
C ARG A 264 -22.96 -4.85 -8.08
N ARG A 265 -23.50 -5.79 -8.85
CA ARG A 265 -24.66 -5.52 -9.74
C ARG A 265 -25.87 -5.08 -8.93
N ARG A 266 -26.19 -5.79 -7.84
CA ARG A 266 -27.30 -5.43 -6.94
C ARG A 266 -27.13 -4.04 -6.33
N GLN A 267 -25.92 -3.69 -5.87
CA GLN A 267 -25.61 -2.38 -5.28
C GLN A 267 -25.75 -1.23 -6.29
N ARG A 268 -25.49 -1.47 -7.57
CA ARG A 268 -25.68 -0.45 -8.63
C ARG A 268 -27.15 -0.22 -9.01
N VAL A 269 -27.98 -1.24 -8.87
CA VAL A 269 -29.41 -1.19 -9.21
C VAL A 269 -30.27 -0.65 -8.06
N ALA A 270 -29.82 -0.77 -6.82
CA ALA A 270 -30.52 -0.21 -5.67
C ALA A 270 -30.52 1.34 -5.79
N PRO A 271 -31.71 1.99 -5.90
CA PRO A 271 -31.79 3.44 -5.90
C PRO A 271 -31.22 3.94 -4.57
N GLY A 272 -30.29 4.89 -4.63
CA GLY A 272 -29.79 5.54 -3.42
C GLY A 272 -30.96 6.11 -2.62
N PRO A 273 -30.86 6.15 -1.28
CA PRO A 273 -31.86 6.83 -0.47
C PRO A 273 -31.95 8.27 -0.98
N HIS A 274 -33.14 8.64 -1.44
CA HIS A 274 -33.45 10.00 -1.84
C HIS A 274 -33.12 10.93 -0.67
N SER A 275 -32.15 11.81 -0.87
CA SER A 275 -31.87 12.96 0.01
C SER A 275 -32.96 13.98 -0.11
#